data_07a75b7ed464f596f9c4720e334d3f46
#
_entry.id   07a75b7ed464f596f9c4720e334d3f46
#
_cell.length_a   1.000
_cell.length_b   1.000
_cell.length_c   1.000
_cell.angle_alpha   90.00
_cell.angle_beta   90.00
_cell.angle_gamma   90.00
#
_symmetry.space_group_name_H-M   'P 1'
#
loop_
_entity.id
_entity.type
_entity.pdbx_description
1 polymer ?
#
loop_
_entity_poly.entity_id
_entity_poly.type
_entity_poly.pdbx_seq_one_letter_code
_entity_poly.pdbx_strand_id
1 'polypeptide(L)'
;MKNDKCIAELKELNRLKALVLNSLKKAPSEGRLRSEMAQGKYPQYYLLLPEEQDSYPNGRYIRKKDINIAKTYCQKEYDRLFLSELIKQERLLKRIIDADNQHNINEIINMISPAKKLLVEPYVMTDEEFINDWKSKTSETSNTYPIESGLVTENGELVRSKSEKMIADKLLLNGILYKYEAPLALKIPTFGRNTVLGTENILYPDFTILNVRTREELYLEHLGMLDNPEYCKRAIEKIEKYEACGIFVGEKLLLTYESSLKPLNMSSLQMLIDKYMI
;
A
#
# COMPACT_ATOMS: atom_id res chain seq x y z
N MET A 1 4.23 -1.49 -0.78
CA MET A 1 3.00 -1.79 0.01
C MET A 1 3.09 -1.45 1.49
N LYS A 2 4.09 -1.92 2.28
CA LYS A 2 4.23 -1.51 3.69
C LYS A 2 4.54 -0.02 3.83
N ASN A 3 5.47 0.48 3.04
CA ASN A 3 5.94 1.87 3.07
C ASN A 3 4.83 2.85 2.65
N ASP A 4 4.00 2.51 1.66
CA ASP A 4 2.92 3.37 1.18
C ASP A 4 1.84 3.58 2.24
N LYS A 5 1.51 2.54 3.01
CA LYS A 5 0.59 2.66 4.15
C LYS A 5 1.18 3.57 5.22
N CYS A 6 2.46 3.41 5.56
CA CYS A 6 3.15 4.28 6.52
C CYS A 6 3.23 5.73 6.04
N ILE A 7 3.47 5.97 4.76
CA ILE A 7 3.50 7.31 4.16
C ILE A 7 2.12 7.94 4.18
N ALA A 8 1.06 7.20 3.84
CA ALA A 8 -0.31 7.68 3.90
C ALA A 8 -0.72 8.05 5.34
N GLU A 9 -0.38 7.20 6.31
CA GLU A 9 -0.61 7.44 7.73
C GLU A 9 0.16 8.65 8.23
N LEU A 10 1.42 8.82 7.83
CA LEU A 10 2.23 9.99 8.16
C LEU A 10 1.61 11.30 7.62
N LYS A 11 1.04 11.28 6.43
CA LYS A 11 0.30 12.44 5.88
C LYS A 11 -0.90 12.81 6.74
N GLU A 12 -1.67 11.81 7.19
CA GLU A 12 -2.84 12.05 8.06
C GLU A 12 -2.42 12.56 9.43
N LEU A 13 -1.36 12.00 10.05
CA LEU A 13 -0.82 12.52 11.31
C LEU A 13 -0.37 13.99 11.18
N ASN A 14 0.27 14.36 10.09
CA ASN A 14 0.69 15.73 9.83
C ASN A 14 -0.53 16.68 9.68
N ARG A 15 -1.60 16.22 9.02
CA ARG A 15 -2.86 16.97 8.91
C ARG A 15 -3.49 17.21 10.29
N LEU A 16 -3.60 16.16 11.10
CA LEU A 16 -4.14 16.26 12.47
C LEU A 16 -3.29 17.17 13.35
N LYS A 17 -1.97 17.05 13.27
CA LYS A 17 -1.01 17.90 13.99
C LYS A 17 -1.19 19.37 13.66
N ALA A 18 -1.42 19.72 12.39
CA ALA A 18 -1.68 21.09 11.98
C ALA A 18 -2.98 21.63 12.58
N LEU A 19 -4.05 20.83 12.63
CA LEU A 19 -5.32 21.21 13.25
C LEU A 19 -5.16 21.47 14.76
N VAL A 20 -4.47 20.59 15.47
CA VAL A 20 -4.23 20.70 16.91
C VAL A 20 -3.37 21.92 17.24
N LEU A 21 -2.31 22.15 16.49
CA LEU A 21 -1.45 23.33 16.66
C LEU A 21 -2.24 24.64 16.43
N ASN A 22 -3.16 24.65 15.47
CA ASN A 22 -4.01 25.82 15.23
C ASN A 22 -5.03 26.04 16.36
N SER A 23 -5.57 24.97 16.96
CA SER A 23 -6.42 25.02 18.14
C SER A 23 -5.65 25.58 19.34
N LEU A 24 -4.45 25.05 19.60
CA LEU A 24 -3.61 25.49 20.72
C LEU A 24 -3.16 26.96 20.61
N LYS A 25 -2.95 27.49 19.40
CA LYS A 25 -2.65 28.92 19.19
C LYS A 25 -3.79 29.84 19.64
N LYS A 26 -5.03 29.36 19.61
CA LYS A 26 -6.23 30.13 20.03
C LYS A 26 -6.57 29.91 21.50
N ALA A 27 -5.95 28.93 22.14
CA ALA A 27 -6.20 28.61 23.54
C ALA A 27 -5.53 29.63 24.48
N PRO A 28 -6.07 29.85 25.70
CA PRO A 28 -5.44 30.72 26.70
C PRO A 28 -4.00 30.27 26.99
N SER A 29 -3.07 31.23 27.10
CA SER A 29 -1.66 30.94 27.39
C SER A 29 -1.47 30.33 28.77
N GLU A 30 -2.15 30.89 29.78
CA GLU A 30 -2.00 30.55 31.16
C GLU A 30 -3.23 29.84 31.73
N GLY A 31 -3.07 29.35 32.95
CA GLY A 31 -4.13 28.66 33.69
C GLY A 31 -4.33 27.19 33.32
N ARG A 32 -5.01 26.51 34.22
CA ARG A 32 -5.41 25.11 34.07
C ARG A 32 -6.80 24.90 34.68
N LEU A 33 -7.48 23.86 34.21
CA LEU A 33 -8.75 23.44 34.78
C LEU A 33 -8.53 22.30 35.78
N ARG A 34 -9.17 22.40 36.95
CA ARG A 34 -9.39 21.29 37.86
C ARG A 34 -10.84 20.84 37.75
N SER A 35 -11.07 19.56 37.69
CA SER A 35 -12.42 18.99 37.72
C SER A 35 -12.55 17.96 38.84
N GLU A 36 -13.73 17.87 39.41
CA GLU A 36 -14.08 16.84 40.38
C GLU A 36 -15.53 16.41 40.20
N MET A 37 -15.86 15.22 40.70
CA MET A 37 -17.22 14.69 40.68
C MET A 37 -17.85 14.88 42.08
N ALA A 38 -18.68 15.89 42.22
CA ALA A 38 -19.40 16.10 43.48
C ALA A 38 -20.39 14.96 43.72
N GLN A 39 -20.31 14.34 44.91
CA GLN A 39 -21.11 13.18 45.30
C GLN A 39 -21.07 12.02 44.27
N GLY A 40 -19.98 11.93 43.47
CA GLY A 40 -19.82 10.91 42.42
C GLY A 40 -20.77 11.06 41.22
N LYS A 41 -21.59 12.12 41.16
CA LYS A 41 -22.63 12.26 40.10
C LYS A 41 -22.53 13.55 39.28
N TYR A 42 -22.10 14.64 39.89
CA TYR A 42 -22.15 15.96 39.25
C TYR A 42 -20.76 16.52 39.01
N PRO A 43 -20.35 16.80 37.78
CA PRO A 43 -19.05 17.38 37.48
C PRO A 43 -19.01 18.86 37.94
N GLN A 44 -17.98 19.22 38.69
CA GLN A 44 -17.65 20.58 39.07
C GLN A 44 -16.31 20.97 38.47
N TYR A 45 -16.20 22.23 38.06
CA TYR A 45 -15.03 22.75 37.38
C TYR A 45 -14.50 23.98 38.10
N TYR A 46 -13.17 24.04 38.23
CA TYR A 46 -12.48 25.14 38.91
C TYR A 46 -11.33 25.61 38.01
N LEU A 47 -11.29 26.91 37.75
CA LEU A 47 -10.24 27.56 37.03
C LEU A 47 -9.10 27.95 37.94
N LEU A 48 -7.90 27.47 37.71
CA LEU A 48 -6.68 27.85 38.39
C LEU A 48 -5.89 28.79 37.49
N LEU A 49 -5.82 30.07 37.90
CA LEU A 49 -4.99 31.09 37.28
C LEU A 49 -3.86 31.46 38.23
N PRO A 50 -2.61 31.64 37.74
CA PRO A 50 -1.49 32.05 38.62
C PRO A 50 -1.76 33.36 39.36
N GLU A 51 -2.39 34.30 38.68
CA GLU A 51 -2.74 35.63 39.23
C GLU A 51 -3.87 35.64 40.27
N GLU A 52 -4.68 34.58 40.29
CA GLU A 52 -5.79 34.43 41.27
C GLU A 52 -5.45 33.42 42.39
N GLN A 53 -4.21 32.93 42.49
CA GLN A 53 -3.83 31.84 43.40
C GLN A 53 -3.99 32.22 44.85
N ASP A 54 -3.71 33.45 45.24
CA ASP A 54 -3.86 33.95 46.61
C ASP A 54 -5.34 34.06 47.03
N SER A 55 -6.21 34.45 46.11
CA SER A 55 -7.64 34.59 46.36
C SER A 55 -8.42 33.28 46.24
N TYR A 56 -7.95 32.38 45.38
CA TYR A 56 -8.59 31.10 45.11
C TYR A 56 -7.53 29.97 45.03
N PRO A 57 -6.95 29.55 46.15
CA PRO A 57 -5.88 28.55 46.19
C PRO A 57 -6.29 27.20 45.60
N ASN A 58 -7.59 26.85 45.67
CA ASN A 58 -8.16 25.61 45.08
C ASN A 58 -8.79 25.82 43.71
N GLY A 59 -8.68 27.02 43.16
CA GLY A 59 -9.29 27.43 41.89
C GLY A 59 -10.66 28.09 42.09
N ARG A 60 -10.98 28.98 41.17
CA ARG A 60 -12.27 29.68 41.15
C ARG A 60 -13.33 28.79 40.51
N TYR A 61 -14.43 28.54 41.19
CA TYR A 61 -15.55 27.75 40.72
C TYR A 61 -16.17 28.33 39.44
N ILE A 62 -16.35 27.50 38.40
CA ILE A 62 -16.98 27.91 37.16
C ILE A 62 -18.48 27.62 37.24
N ARG A 63 -19.29 28.65 37.15
CA ARG A 63 -20.75 28.54 37.18
C ARG A 63 -21.25 27.95 35.86
N LYS A 64 -22.45 27.31 35.89
CA LYS A 64 -23.06 26.69 34.71
C LYS A 64 -23.20 27.64 33.50
N LYS A 65 -23.47 28.92 33.74
CA LYS A 65 -23.55 29.93 32.68
C LYS A 65 -22.21 30.21 32.00
N ASP A 66 -21.11 29.96 32.70
CA ASP A 66 -19.74 30.24 32.23
C ASP A 66 -19.02 28.95 31.75
N ILE A 67 -19.77 27.88 31.50
CA ILE A 67 -19.25 26.54 31.16
C ILE A 67 -18.33 26.54 29.94
N ASN A 68 -18.46 27.49 29.03
CA ASN A 68 -17.59 27.63 27.87
C ASN A 68 -16.13 27.89 28.26
N ILE A 69 -15.86 28.51 29.39
CA ILE A 69 -14.52 28.67 29.95
C ILE A 69 -13.93 27.27 30.23
N ALA A 70 -14.69 26.42 30.95
CA ALA A 70 -14.26 25.06 31.22
C ALA A 70 -13.99 24.26 29.93
N LYS A 71 -14.87 24.37 28.93
CA LYS A 71 -14.68 23.71 27.64
C LYS A 71 -13.37 24.11 26.96
N THR A 72 -13.04 25.40 26.98
CA THR A 72 -11.80 25.92 26.37
C THR A 72 -10.55 25.34 27.02
N TYR A 73 -10.52 25.26 28.35
CA TYR A 73 -9.38 24.68 29.08
C TYR A 73 -9.32 23.15 28.97
N CYS A 74 -10.46 22.45 28.97
CA CYS A 74 -10.51 21.03 28.68
C CYS A 74 -9.99 20.72 27.27
N GLN A 75 -10.41 21.52 26.28
CA GLN A 75 -9.93 21.35 24.92
C GLN A 75 -8.41 21.57 24.83
N LYS A 76 -7.89 22.61 25.50
CA LYS A 76 -6.44 22.86 25.56
C LYS A 76 -5.67 21.67 26.15
N GLU A 77 -6.19 21.06 27.23
CA GLU A 77 -5.57 19.90 27.85
C GLU A 77 -5.60 18.69 26.92
N TYR A 78 -6.76 18.39 26.34
CA TYR A 78 -6.92 17.35 25.34
C TYR A 78 -5.97 17.55 24.16
N ASP A 79 -5.91 18.75 23.60
CA ASP A 79 -5.06 19.07 22.45
C ASP A 79 -3.58 18.86 22.77
N ARG A 80 -3.13 19.17 23.97
CA ARG A 80 -1.75 18.93 24.41
C ARG A 80 -1.42 17.44 24.51
N LEU A 81 -2.31 16.66 25.10
CA LEU A 81 -2.16 15.21 25.22
C LEU A 81 -2.16 14.56 23.82
N PHE A 82 -3.12 14.97 23.00
CA PHE A 82 -3.25 14.47 21.64
C PHE A 82 -2.03 14.81 20.76
N LEU A 83 -1.52 16.05 20.84
CA LEU A 83 -0.29 16.46 20.16
C LEU A 83 0.91 15.64 20.60
N SER A 84 1.03 15.38 21.89
CA SER A 84 2.11 14.53 22.43
C SER A 84 2.09 13.13 21.83
N GLU A 85 0.92 12.55 21.68
CA GLU A 85 0.75 11.22 21.10
C GLU A 85 1.02 11.22 19.58
N LEU A 86 0.52 12.23 18.85
CA LEU A 86 0.81 12.39 17.43
C LEU A 86 2.32 12.47 17.15
N ILE A 87 3.07 13.19 17.99
CA ILE A 87 4.55 13.30 17.85
C ILE A 87 5.24 11.96 18.06
N LYS A 88 4.76 11.14 19.01
CA LYS A 88 5.32 9.80 19.23
C LYS A 88 5.09 8.89 18.02
N GLN A 89 3.85 8.87 17.52
CA GLN A 89 3.48 8.06 16.35
C GLN A 89 4.24 8.52 15.10
N GLU A 90 4.36 9.84 14.87
CA GLU A 90 5.16 10.38 13.77
C GLU A 90 6.60 9.89 13.82
N ARG A 91 7.24 9.89 15.00
CA ARG A 91 8.61 9.40 15.17
C ARG A 91 8.74 7.91 14.87
N LEU A 92 7.78 7.10 15.29
CA LEU A 92 7.77 5.67 15.02
C LEU A 92 7.64 5.39 13.53
N LEU A 93 6.68 6.03 12.85
CA LEU A 93 6.50 5.86 11.40
C LEU A 93 7.73 6.30 10.60
N LYS A 94 8.33 7.44 10.95
CA LYS A 94 9.58 7.90 10.31
C LYS A 94 10.70 6.88 10.45
N ARG A 95 10.89 6.30 11.65
CA ARG A 95 11.90 5.26 11.87
C ARG A 95 11.65 4.02 11.02
N ILE A 96 10.38 3.60 10.86
CA ILE A 96 10.03 2.46 10.01
C ILE A 96 10.37 2.76 8.55
N ILE A 97 10.00 3.95 8.06
CA ILE A 97 10.28 4.38 6.68
C ILE A 97 11.79 4.47 6.43
N ASP A 98 12.52 5.08 7.36
CA ASP A 98 13.98 5.22 7.25
C ASP A 98 14.70 3.86 7.31
N ALA A 99 14.24 2.95 8.17
CA ALA A 99 14.79 1.60 8.25
C ALA A 99 14.57 0.80 6.96
N ASP A 100 13.38 0.90 6.37
CA ASP A 100 13.05 0.23 5.09
C ASP A 100 13.92 0.78 3.94
N ASN A 101 14.24 2.07 3.97
CA ASN A 101 15.08 2.71 2.96
C ASN A 101 16.59 2.47 3.15
N GLN A 102 17.06 2.24 4.38
CA GLN A 102 18.50 2.16 4.70
C GLN A 102 19.01 0.73 4.90
N HIS A 103 18.16 -0.23 5.20
CA HIS A 103 18.54 -1.58 5.60
C HIS A 103 17.96 -2.64 4.68
N ASN A 104 18.46 -2.68 3.44
CA ASN A 104 18.14 -3.78 2.53
C ASN A 104 19.09 -4.96 2.80
N ILE A 105 18.56 -6.03 3.41
CA ILE A 105 19.32 -7.26 3.69
C ILE A 105 19.95 -7.83 2.41
N ASN A 106 19.31 -7.62 1.26
CA ASN A 106 19.79 -8.10 -0.02
C ASN A 106 21.06 -7.37 -0.48
N GLU A 107 21.34 -6.18 0.06
CA GLU A 107 22.51 -5.39 -0.30
C GLU A 107 23.74 -5.62 0.59
N ILE A 108 23.62 -6.40 1.65
CA ILE A 108 24.74 -6.66 2.58
C ILE A 108 25.96 -7.21 1.84
N ILE A 109 25.75 -8.07 0.86
CA ILE A 109 26.82 -8.62 0.02
C ILE A 109 27.60 -7.51 -0.74
N ASN A 110 26.94 -6.39 -1.06
CA ASN A 110 27.56 -5.27 -1.74
C ASN A 110 28.47 -4.42 -0.84
N MET A 111 28.33 -4.55 0.47
CA MET A 111 29.20 -3.89 1.46
C MET A 111 30.55 -4.61 1.64
N ILE A 112 30.71 -5.83 1.11
CA ILE A 112 31.93 -6.62 1.21
C ILE A 112 32.81 -6.37 -0.03
N SER A 113 34.14 -6.34 0.17
CA SER A 113 35.07 -6.19 -0.95
C SER A 113 34.92 -7.32 -1.98
N PRO A 114 35.19 -7.08 -3.28
CA PRO A 114 35.02 -8.09 -4.34
C PRO A 114 35.76 -9.40 -4.05
N ALA A 115 36.97 -9.32 -3.50
CA ALA A 115 37.76 -10.49 -3.16
C ALA A 115 37.17 -11.35 -2.03
N LYS A 116 36.46 -10.70 -1.08
CA LYS A 116 35.76 -11.41 -0.01
C LYS A 116 34.44 -12.00 -0.46
N LYS A 117 33.77 -11.39 -1.45
CA LYS A 117 32.51 -11.93 -2.02
C LYS A 117 32.70 -13.34 -2.57
N LEU A 118 33.89 -13.65 -3.12
CA LEU A 118 34.21 -14.98 -3.67
C LEU A 118 34.33 -16.08 -2.59
N LEU A 119 34.40 -15.71 -1.33
CA LEU A 119 34.60 -16.62 -0.18
C LEU A 119 33.35 -16.72 0.71
N VAL A 120 32.31 -15.97 0.40
CA VAL A 120 31.08 -15.90 1.22
C VAL A 120 29.95 -16.63 0.51
N GLU A 121 29.23 -17.47 1.23
CA GLU A 121 27.95 -18.03 0.78
C GLU A 121 26.82 -17.14 1.33
N PRO A 122 26.16 -16.31 0.49
CA PRO A 122 25.10 -15.44 0.95
C PRO A 122 23.88 -16.25 1.40
N TYR A 123 23.26 -15.87 2.53
CA TYR A 123 21.99 -16.46 2.96
C TYR A 123 20.80 -16.02 2.10
N VAL A 124 20.97 -14.93 1.35
CA VAL A 124 19.92 -14.35 0.47
C VAL A 124 20.58 -14.08 -0.88
N MET A 125 19.91 -14.50 -1.96
CA MET A 125 20.35 -14.20 -3.32
C MET A 125 20.48 -12.68 -3.51
N THR A 126 21.49 -12.28 -4.28
CA THR A 126 21.56 -10.89 -4.79
C THR A 126 20.37 -10.61 -5.70
N ASP A 127 20.06 -9.34 -5.94
CA ASP A 127 18.99 -8.99 -6.86
C ASP A 127 19.28 -9.49 -8.29
N GLU A 128 20.54 -9.47 -8.70
CA GLU A 128 20.96 -10.00 -10.00
C GLU A 128 20.76 -11.52 -10.11
N GLU A 129 21.18 -12.28 -9.10
CA GLU A 129 20.95 -13.73 -9.05
C GLU A 129 19.46 -14.07 -9.02
N PHE A 130 18.68 -13.31 -8.24
CA PHE A 130 17.24 -13.50 -8.15
C PHE A 130 16.54 -13.21 -9.48
N ILE A 131 16.90 -12.13 -10.16
CA ILE A 131 16.38 -11.79 -11.50
C ILE A 131 16.73 -12.89 -12.51
N ASN A 132 17.98 -13.39 -12.48
CA ASN A 132 18.43 -14.43 -13.39
C ASN A 132 17.70 -15.76 -13.10
N ASP A 133 17.54 -16.13 -11.85
CA ASP A 133 16.75 -17.29 -11.42
C ASP A 133 15.29 -17.16 -11.87
N TRP A 134 14.67 -15.98 -11.65
CA TRP A 134 13.31 -15.74 -12.08
C TRP A 134 13.15 -15.81 -13.60
N LYS A 135 14.09 -15.26 -14.37
CA LYS A 135 14.09 -15.34 -15.83
C LYS A 135 14.27 -16.78 -16.33
N SER A 136 15.12 -17.57 -15.65
CA SER A 136 15.38 -18.97 -16.03
C SER A 136 14.22 -19.91 -15.76
N LYS A 137 13.34 -19.57 -14.83
CA LYS A 137 12.08 -20.30 -14.54
C LYS A 137 11.05 -20.04 -15.64
N THR A 138 11.41 -20.38 -16.86
CA THR A 138 10.47 -20.46 -17.98
C THR A 138 9.77 -21.80 -17.89
N SER A 139 8.46 -21.79 -17.79
CA SER A 139 7.73 -23.06 -17.88
C SER A 139 7.75 -23.55 -19.33
N GLU A 140 7.92 -24.86 -19.50
CA GLU A 140 7.90 -25.51 -20.82
C GLU A 140 6.53 -25.45 -21.53
N THR A 141 5.48 -25.02 -20.81
CA THR A 141 4.12 -24.88 -21.35
C THR A 141 3.87 -23.45 -21.79
N SER A 142 3.99 -23.19 -23.08
CA SER A 142 3.49 -21.96 -23.68
C SER A 142 1.95 -22.00 -23.81
N ASN A 143 1.32 -20.83 -23.84
CA ASN A 143 -0.10 -20.73 -24.19
C ASN A 143 -0.32 -21.36 -25.59
N THR A 144 -1.18 -22.37 -25.66
CA THR A 144 -1.40 -23.18 -26.87
C THR A 144 -2.23 -22.45 -27.94
N TYR A 145 -2.82 -21.30 -27.62
CA TYR A 145 -3.57 -20.51 -28.60
C TYR A 145 -2.62 -19.76 -29.54
N PRO A 146 -2.72 -19.94 -30.86
CA PRO A 146 -1.86 -19.26 -31.81
C PRO A 146 -2.04 -17.73 -31.73
N ILE A 147 -0.94 -17.00 -31.91
CA ILE A 147 -0.94 -15.55 -32.02
C ILE A 147 -0.96 -15.16 -33.50
N GLU A 148 -2.09 -14.67 -33.96
CA GLU A 148 -2.30 -14.34 -35.40
C GLU A 148 -2.03 -12.86 -35.72
N SER A 149 -1.87 -12.00 -34.71
CA SER A 149 -1.83 -10.55 -34.87
C SER A 149 -0.61 -10.02 -35.65
N GLY A 150 0.51 -10.76 -35.65
CA GLY A 150 1.79 -10.31 -36.23
C GLY A 150 2.40 -9.08 -35.51
N LEU A 151 1.88 -8.70 -34.36
CA LEU A 151 2.36 -7.56 -33.57
C LEU A 151 3.53 -7.98 -32.70
N VAL A 152 4.66 -7.28 -32.84
CA VAL A 152 5.89 -7.53 -32.09
C VAL A 152 6.15 -6.35 -31.15
N THR A 153 6.46 -6.64 -29.89
CA THR A 153 6.87 -5.64 -28.89
C THR A 153 8.30 -5.17 -29.14
N GLU A 154 8.70 -4.08 -28.49
CA GLU A 154 10.11 -3.63 -28.52
C GLU A 154 11.07 -4.65 -27.87
N ASN A 155 10.59 -5.55 -27.04
CA ASN A 155 11.34 -6.66 -26.44
C ASN A 155 11.39 -7.92 -27.34
N GLY A 156 10.72 -7.90 -28.51
CA GLY A 156 10.72 -8.98 -29.50
C GLY A 156 9.64 -10.05 -29.31
N GLU A 157 8.68 -9.87 -28.41
CA GLU A 157 7.59 -10.81 -28.14
C GLU A 157 6.44 -10.60 -29.12
N LEU A 158 5.83 -11.70 -29.60
CA LEU A 158 4.56 -11.65 -30.32
C LEU A 158 3.41 -11.51 -29.31
N VAL A 159 2.53 -10.54 -29.53
CA VAL A 159 1.37 -10.27 -28.67
C VAL A 159 0.06 -10.29 -29.46
N ARG A 160 -1.07 -10.46 -28.75
CA ARG A 160 -2.40 -10.66 -29.40
C ARG A 160 -3.07 -9.37 -29.81
N SER A 161 -2.78 -8.26 -29.15
CA SER A 161 -3.45 -6.98 -29.40
C SER A 161 -2.49 -5.80 -29.41
N LYS A 162 -2.95 -4.68 -30.00
CA LYS A 162 -2.22 -3.40 -29.97
C LYS A 162 -2.07 -2.88 -28.52
N SER A 163 -3.08 -3.07 -27.70
CA SER A 163 -3.06 -2.63 -26.31
C SER A 163 -2.05 -3.42 -25.50
N GLU A 164 -1.92 -4.73 -25.69
CA GLU A 164 -0.87 -5.53 -25.07
C GLU A 164 0.54 -5.10 -25.53
N LYS A 165 0.73 -4.79 -26.82
CA LYS A 165 2.00 -4.20 -27.29
C LYS A 165 2.30 -2.89 -26.55
N MET A 166 1.33 -1.99 -26.44
CA MET A 166 1.51 -0.71 -25.76
C MET A 166 1.84 -0.89 -24.28
N ILE A 167 1.23 -1.88 -23.61
CA ILE A 167 1.52 -2.22 -22.21
C ILE A 167 2.94 -2.77 -22.09
N ALA A 168 3.32 -3.74 -22.92
CA ALA A 168 4.65 -4.35 -22.94
C ALA A 168 5.75 -3.32 -23.13
N ASP A 169 5.62 -2.49 -24.18
CA ASP A 169 6.57 -1.42 -24.49
C ASP A 169 6.66 -0.40 -23.35
N LYS A 170 5.55 -0.12 -22.69
CA LYS A 170 5.52 0.79 -21.53
C LYS A 170 6.19 0.19 -20.30
N LEU A 171 6.01 -1.10 -20.03
CA LEU A 171 6.71 -1.82 -18.97
C LEU A 171 8.22 -1.81 -19.22
N LEU A 172 8.63 -2.15 -20.44
CA LEU A 172 10.04 -2.13 -20.86
C LEU A 172 10.67 -0.74 -20.69
N LEU A 173 9.98 0.31 -21.14
CA LEU A 173 10.45 1.70 -21.02
C LEU A 173 10.68 2.14 -19.57
N ASN A 174 9.91 1.59 -18.62
CA ASN A 174 10.05 1.84 -17.18
C ASN A 174 11.02 0.86 -16.50
N GLY A 175 11.71 -0.02 -17.25
CA GLY A 175 12.64 -0.99 -16.69
C GLY A 175 11.97 -2.11 -15.87
N ILE A 176 10.67 -2.31 -16.06
CA ILE A 176 9.90 -3.34 -15.37
C ILE A 176 10.14 -4.69 -16.01
N LEU A 177 10.54 -5.67 -15.19
CA LEU A 177 10.72 -7.04 -15.64
C LEU A 177 9.37 -7.74 -15.72
N TYR A 178 9.06 -8.33 -16.87
CA TYR A 178 7.82 -9.06 -17.07
C TYR A 178 8.02 -10.32 -17.93
N LYS A 179 7.05 -11.23 -17.88
CA LYS A 179 6.86 -12.36 -18.79
C LYS A 179 5.48 -12.23 -19.40
N TYR A 180 5.38 -12.34 -20.71
CA TYR A 180 4.12 -12.31 -21.43
C TYR A 180 3.50 -13.71 -21.47
N GLU A 181 2.20 -13.84 -21.14
CA GLU A 181 1.43 -15.08 -21.10
C GLU A 181 2.15 -16.27 -20.42
N ALA A 182 2.92 -16.00 -19.37
CA ALA A 182 3.57 -17.06 -18.63
C ALA A 182 2.53 -17.90 -17.87
N PRO A 183 2.63 -19.24 -17.90
CA PRO A 183 1.66 -20.09 -17.22
C PRO A 183 1.78 -19.97 -15.70
N LEU A 184 0.65 -19.78 -15.07
CA LEU A 184 0.48 -19.72 -13.64
C LEU A 184 -0.35 -20.94 -13.18
N ALA A 185 0.29 -21.89 -12.52
CA ALA A 185 -0.38 -23.04 -11.95
C ALA A 185 -1.05 -22.65 -10.63
N LEU A 186 -2.37 -22.69 -10.59
CA LEU A 186 -3.17 -22.38 -9.41
C LEU A 186 -3.88 -23.63 -8.89
N LYS A 187 -3.84 -23.83 -7.57
CA LYS A 187 -4.63 -24.85 -6.89
C LYS A 187 -5.93 -24.23 -6.38
N ILE A 188 -6.98 -24.34 -7.16
CA ILE A 188 -8.30 -23.80 -6.78
C ILE A 188 -8.93 -24.71 -5.74
N PRO A 189 -9.24 -24.22 -4.52
CA PRO A 189 -9.89 -25.02 -3.50
C PRO A 189 -11.29 -25.44 -3.96
N THR A 190 -11.57 -26.73 -4.01
CA THR A 190 -12.93 -27.25 -4.18
C THR A 190 -13.47 -27.66 -2.82
N PHE A 191 -14.55 -27.02 -2.39
CA PHE A 191 -15.21 -27.35 -1.12
C PHE A 191 -16.17 -28.53 -1.32
N GLY A 192 -15.69 -29.73 -1.04
CA GLY A 192 -16.53 -30.92 -0.91
C GLY A 192 -16.82 -31.26 0.55
N ARG A 193 -17.88 -32.02 0.82
CA ARG A 193 -18.37 -32.32 2.19
C ARG A 193 -17.34 -32.92 3.16
N ASN A 194 -16.18 -33.44 2.71
CA ASN A 194 -15.17 -34.05 3.59
C ASN A 194 -13.71 -33.94 3.12
N THR A 195 -13.41 -33.26 2.01
CA THR A 195 -12.01 -33.11 1.52
C THR A 195 -11.86 -31.82 0.73
N VAL A 196 -10.79 -31.08 1.01
CA VAL A 196 -10.32 -30.01 0.14
C VAL A 196 -9.48 -30.66 -0.96
N LEU A 197 -10.11 -31.01 -2.07
CA LEU A 197 -9.42 -31.44 -3.29
C LEU A 197 -9.19 -30.17 -4.13
N GLY A 198 -7.94 -29.78 -4.30
CA GLY A 198 -7.58 -28.71 -5.22
C GLY A 198 -7.51 -29.27 -6.65
N THR A 199 -8.24 -28.69 -7.59
CA THR A 199 -7.98 -28.92 -9.02
C THR A 199 -6.88 -27.98 -9.48
N GLU A 200 -5.84 -28.51 -10.11
CA GLU A 200 -4.83 -27.66 -10.75
C GLU A 200 -5.44 -27.00 -11.99
N ASN A 201 -5.41 -25.68 -12.01
CA ASN A 201 -5.78 -24.89 -13.16
C ASN A 201 -4.57 -24.05 -13.58
N ILE A 202 -4.25 -24.09 -14.86
CA ILE A 202 -3.22 -23.24 -15.42
C ILE A 202 -3.94 -22.02 -16.00
N LEU A 203 -3.63 -20.83 -15.47
CA LEU A 203 -4.02 -19.56 -16.03
C LEU A 203 -2.82 -18.94 -16.73
N TYR A 204 -3.11 -18.10 -17.70
CA TYR A 204 -2.10 -17.32 -18.42
C TYR A 204 -2.44 -15.85 -18.18
N PRO A 205 -1.79 -15.19 -17.22
CA PRO A 205 -1.86 -13.74 -17.08
C PRO A 205 -1.32 -13.08 -18.34
N ASP A 206 -1.88 -11.97 -18.78
CA ASP A 206 -1.31 -11.26 -19.93
C ASP A 206 0.14 -10.86 -19.62
N PHE A 207 0.39 -10.41 -18.39
CA PHE A 207 1.76 -10.13 -17.93
C PHE A 207 1.96 -10.63 -16.49
N THR A 208 3.01 -11.43 -16.29
CA THR A 208 3.57 -11.72 -14.96
C THR A 208 4.74 -10.77 -14.73
N ILE A 209 4.63 -9.91 -13.73
CA ILE A 209 5.56 -8.80 -13.45
C ILE A 209 6.36 -9.13 -12.20
N LEU A 210 7.68 -8.93 -12.24
CA LEU A 210 8.52 -9.05 -11.06
C LEU A 210 8.76 -7.70 -10.41
N ASN A 211 8.29 -7.53 -9.17
CA ASN A 211 8.74 -6.45 -8.33
C ASN A 211 10.05 -6.88 -7.63
N VAL A 212 11.19 -6.39 -8.11
CA VAL A 212 12.51 -6.79 -7.60
C VAL A 212 12.70 -6.39 -6.15
N ARG A 213 12.19 -5.24 -5.74
CA ARG A 213 12.31 -4.71 -4.38
C ARG A 213 11.62 -5.59 -3.34
N THR A 214 10.41 -6.08 -3.64
CA THR A 214 9.64 -6.93 -2.74
C THR A 214 9.86 -8.42 -2.98
N ARG A 215 10.50 -8.77 -4.11
CA ARG A 215 10.68 -10.14 -4.62
C ARG A 215 9.35 -10.89 -4.81
N GLU A 216 8.30 -10.15 -5.12
CA GLU A 216 6.97 -10.69 -5.36
C GLU A 216 6.59 -10.58 -6.83
N GLU A 217 5.81 -11.55 -7.30
CA GLU A 217 5.16 -11.48 -8.60
C GLU A 217 3.82 -10.76 -8.49
N LEU A 218 3.55 -9.91 -9.47
CA LEU A 218 2.27 -9.27 -9.72
C LEU A 218 1.74 -9.75 -11.07
N TYR A 219 0.45 -9.84 -11.18
CA TYR A 219 -0.23 -10.25 -12.41
C TYR A 219 -1.01 -9.07 -12.98
N LEU A 220 -0.84 -8.80 -14.26
CA LEU A 220 -1.58 -7.76 -14.97
C LEU A 220 -2.44 -8.41 -16.05
N GLU A 221 -3.72 -8.13 -16.02
CA GLU A 221 -4.70 -8.51 -17.03
C GLU A 221 -5.21 -7.27 -17.75
N HIS A 222 -5.31 -7.38 -19.07
CA HIS A 222 -5.89 -6.34 -19.90
C HIS A 222 -7.25 -6.75 -20.44
N LEU A 223 -8.30 -6.08 -19.98
CA LEU A 223 -9.68 -6.34 -20.41
C LEU A 223 -10.01 -5.53 -21.66
N GLY A 224 -9.73 -6.07 -22.84
CA GLY A 224 -9.75 -5.34 -24.12
C GLY A 224 -11.10 -5.25 -24.80
N MET A 225 -12.13 -5.99 -24.36
CA MET A 225 -13.41 -6.09 -25.07
C MET A 225 -14.62 -5.96 -24.12
N LEU A 226 -14.64 -4.92 -23.28
CA LEU A 226 -15.69 -4.75 -22.28
C LEU A 226 -17.09 -4.46 -22.84
N ASP A 227 -17.19 -4.17 -24.15
CA ASP A 227 -18.49 -4.03 -24.85
C ASP A 227 -19.10 -5.39 -25.21
N ASN A 228 -18.37 -6.49 -25.09
CA ASN A 228 -18.84 -7.84 -25.40
C ASN A 228 -19.27 -8.58 -24.12
N PRO A 229 -20.57 -8.88 -23.93
CA PRO A 229 -21.05 -9.55 -22.72
C PRO A 229 -20.44 -10.93 -22.44
N GLU A 230 -20.20 -11.72 -23.50
CA GLU A 230 -19.59 -13.06 -23.37
C GLU A 230 -18.12 -12.96 -22.96
N TYR A 231 -17.40 -11.95 -23.45
CA TYR A 231 -16.05 -11.65 -23.01
C TYR A 231 -16.04 -11.24 -21.54
N CYS A 232 -16.92 -10.33 -21.14
CA CYS A 232 -17.05 -9.89 -19.75
C CYS A 232 -17.30 -11.06 -18.80
N LYS A 233 -18.19 -11.98 -19.17
CA LYS A 233 -18.47 -13.18 -18.38
C LYS A 233 -17.19 -14.01 -18.17
N ARG A 234 -16.46 -14.31 -19.24
CA ARG A 234 -15.19 -15.08 -19.13
C ARG A 234 -14.12 -14.34 -18.33
N ALA A 235 -14.05 -13.01 -18.47
CA ALA A 235 -13.10 -12.20 -17.70
C ALA A 235 -13.41 -12.26 -16.19
N ILE A 236 -14.69 -12.18 -15.80
CA ILE A 236 -15.13 -12.33 -14.41
C ILE A 236 -14.79 -13.73 -13.89
N GLU A 237 -15.10 -14.79 -14.64
CA GLU A 237 -14.76 -16.17 -14.26
C GLU A 237 -13.25 -16.37 -14.08
N LYS A 238 -12.41 -15.69 -14.89
CA LYS A 238 -10.95 -15.70 -14.73
C LYS A 238 -10.53 -15.00 -13.45
N ILE A 239 -11.11 -13.83 -13.14
CA ILE A 239 -10.85 -13.07 -11.91
C ILE A 239 -11.25 -13.90 -10.68
N GLU A 240 -12.43 -14.51 -10.67
CA GLU A 240 -12.89 -15.39 -9.58
C GLU A 240 -11.91 -16.54 -9.30
N LYS A 241 -11.27 -17.09 -10.32
CA LYS A 241 -10.23 -18.11 -10.14
C LYS A 241 -8.98 -17.57 -9.46
N TYR A 242 -8.56 -16.34 -9.78
CA TYR A 242 -7.46 -15.67 -9.07
C TYR A 242 -7.82 -15.45 -7.60
N GLU A 243 -9.01 -14.89 -7.34
CA GLU A 243 -9.47 -14.60 -5.98
C GLU A 243 -9.62 -15.85 -5.12
N ALA A 244 -10.11 -16.96 -5.70
CA ALA A 244 -10.19 -18.26 -5.02
C ALA A 244 -8.81 -18.78 -4.56
N CYS A 245 -7.73 -18.29 -5.18
CA CYS A 245 -6.35 -18.63 -4.81
C CYS A 245 -5.66 -17.53 -3.99
N GLY A 246 -6.41 -16.52 -3.51
CA GLY A 246 -5.88 -15.43 -2.69
C GLY A 246 -5.14 -14.36 -3.49
N ILE A 247 -5.35 -14.29 -4.81
CA ILE A 247 -4.77 -13.28 -5.70
C ILE A 247 -5.86 -12.23 -5.98
N PHE A 248 -5.92 -11.18 -5.16
CA PHE A 248 -6.99 -10.18 -5.21
C PHE A 248 -6.66 -8.99 -6.11
N VAL A 249 -7.72 -8.44 -6.74
CA VAL A 249 -7.63 -7.21 -7.54
C VAL A 249 -7.20 -6.03 -6.66
N GLY A 250 -6.20 -5.28 -7.12
CA GLY A 250 -5.64 -4.15 -6.38
C GLY A 250 -4.57 -4.53 -5.35
N GLU A 251 -4.24 -5.82 -5.23
CA GLU A 251 -3.11 -6.33 -4.46
C GLU A 251 -2.07 -6.97 -5.40
N LYS A 252 -2.25 -8.25 -5.71
CA LYS A 252 -1.38 -9.00 -6.63
C LYS A 252 -1.91 -9.06 -8.06
N LEU A 253 -3.22 -8.85 -8.27
CA LEU A 253 -3.84 -8.78 -9.58
C LEU A 253 -4.15 -7.32 -9.93
N LEU A 254 -3.56 -6.83 -11.00
CA LEU A 254 -3.76 -5.50 -11.53
C LEU A 254 -4.58 -5.61 -12.82
N LEU A 255 -5.50 -4.66 -13.02
CA LEU A 255 -6.36 -4.65 -14.20
C LEU A 255 -6.15 -3.36 -14.99
N THR A 256 -6.03 -3.49 -16.30
CA THR A 256 -6.24 -2.43 -17.27
C THR A 256 -7.42 -2.79 -18.14
N TYR A 257 -8.06 -1.81 -18.73
CA TYR A 257 -9.26 -2.07 -19.52
C TYR A 257 -9.46 -1.05 -20.63
N GLU A 258 -10.16 -1.49 -21.67
CA GLU A 258 -10.61 -0.64 -22.75
C GLU A 258 -11.98 -1.08 -23.26
N SER A 259 -12.59 -0.22 -24.06
CA SER A 259 -13.83 -0.49 -24.81
C SER A 259 -13.77 0.18 -26.18
N SER A 260 -14.72 -0.10 -27.05
CA SER A 260 -14.80 0.55 -28.37
C SER A 260 -14.85 2.08 -28.29
N LEU A 261 -15.38 2.64 -27.19
CA LEU A 261 -15.52 4.08 -26.97
C LEU A 261 -14.36 4.67 -26.15
N LYS A 262 -13.63 3.86 -25.40
CA LYS A 262 -12.55 4.31 -24.52
C LYS A 262 -11.32 3.40 -24.70
N PRO A 263 -10.30 3.84 -25.43
CA PRO A 263 -9.06 3.09 -25.59
C PRO A 263 -8.29 3.02 -24.27
N LEU A 264 -7.29 2.15 -24.21
CA LEU A 264 -6.36 2.01 -23.09
C LEU A 264 -5.82 3.37 -22.63
N ASN A 265 -5.98 3.67 -21.36
CA ASN A 265 -5.50 4.92 -20.76
C ASN A 265 -4.04 4.75 -20.29
N MET A 266 -3.09 5.28 -21.07
CA MET A 266 -1.66 5.20 -20.77
C MET A 266 -1.24 5.97 -19.51
N SER A 267 -1.97 7.01 -19.12
CA SER A 267 -1.72 7.73 -17.86
C SER A 267 -2.12 6.89 -16.65
N SER A 268 -3.25 6.17 -16.75
CA SER A 268 -3.66 5.22 -15.70
C SER A 268 -2.69 4.05 -15.59
N LEU A 269 -2.18 3.54 -16.71
CA LEU A 269 -1.14 2.50 -16.71
C LEU A 269 0.14 3.01 -16.03
N GLN A 270 0.58 4.25 -16.32
CA GLN A 270 1.74 4.83 -15.62
C GLN A 270 1.51 4.91 -14.11
N MET A 271 0.33 5.35 -13.67
CA MET A 271 0.01 5.38 -12.23
C MET A 271 0.01 3.99 -11.58
N LEU A 272 -0.39 2.94 -12.30
CA LEU A 272 -0.28 1.55 -11.81
C LEU A 272 1.19 1.13 -11.68
N ILE A 273 2.03 1.44 -12.67
CA ILE A 273 3.47 1.18 -12.65
C ILE A 273 4.10 1.85 -11.44
N ASP A 274 3.91 3.16 -11.29
CA ASP A 274 4.51 3.97 -10.22
C ASP A 274 4.08 3.49 -8.82
N LYS A 275 2.86 2.97 -8.71
CA LYS A 275 2.30 2.55 -7.42
C LYS A 275 2.67 1.14 -6.99
N TYR A 276 2.74 0.22 -7.93
CA TYR A 276 2.81 -1.22 -7.61
C TYR A 276 4.08 -1.91 -8.09
N MET A 277 4.78 -1.37 -9.10
CA MET A 277 5.83 -2.09 -9.81
C MET A 277 7.24 -1.52 -9.57
N ILE A 278 7.34 -0.28 -9.06
CA ILE A 278 8.61 0.40 -8.74
C ILE A 278 8.92 0.39 -7.24
#